data_777b00cec6ca7f4bcab88ea8c8f05605
#
_entry.id   777b00cec6ca7f4bcab88ea8c8f05605
#
_cell.length_a   1.000
_cell.length_b   1.000
_cell.length_c   1.000
_cell.angle_alpha   90.00
_cell.angle_beta   90.00
_cell.angle_gamma   90.00
#
_symmetry.space_group_name_H-M   'P 1'
#
loop_
_entity.id
_entity.type
_entity.pdbx_description
1 polymer ?
#
loop_
_entity_poly.entity_id
_entity_poly.type
_entity_poly.pdbx_seq_one_letter_code
_entity_poly.pdbx_strand_id
1 'polypeptide(L)'
;LSARSPQTGIFALGTSSHAYLEFDVVGPHGLELLEAVASLREPRTTMGGINLVAGFRPELWRAAAPDDAPAALEGFNADVTGVDGFTMPATQRDAVLWLSGGAYDVVFDTARAAITALAGLGTVAEETSSWPYLHDRDLTGFVDGSENPTLVEAPGIVLVPEETPGAGGTVLLLQKWTHDAAAWEGLTAAEQEQVIGRTKPDSVELEDKPGTSHVASTDQDQFGHIFRRNMPYGTVTDHGTMFVGFASERRPLEAMLESMAGLASGERDALTNYTTPVSGAYYFVPSIESLLEVSSTTSP
;
A
#
# COMPACT_ATOMS: atom_id res chain seq x y z
N LEU A 1 -12.15 21.96 17.21
CA LEU A 1 -11.68 21.49 15.91
C LEU A 1 -12.50 20.26 15.53
N SER A 2 -13.08 20.17 14.34
CA SER A 2 -13.69 18.92 13.89
C SER A 2 -12.57 17.92 13.57
N ALA A 3 -12.83 16.62 13.79
CA ALA A 3 -11.90 15.56 13.41
C ALA A 3 -11.52 15.69 11.93
N ARG A 4 -10.25 15.47 11.58
CA ARG A 4 -9.78 15.47 10.20
C ARG A 4 -10.26 14.20 9.49
N SER A 5 -10.66 14.31 8.25
CA SER A 5 -11.27 13.23 7.47
C SER A 5 -10.20 12.48 6.66
N PRO A 6 -10.13 11.15 6.76
CA PRO A 6 -9.25 10.38 5.88
C PRO A 6 -9.74 10.43 4.43
N GLN A 7 -8.84 10.17 3.50
CA GLN A 7 -9.22 9.96 2.10
C GLN A 7 -10.09 8.70 1.98
N THR A 8 -11.27 8.83 1.40
CA THR A 8 -12.33 7.78 1.39
C THR A 8 -11.87 6.47 0.74
N GLY A 9 -11.01 6.55 -0.26
CA GLY A 9 -10.48 5.39 -0.98
C GLY A 9 -9.71 4.40 -0.11
N ILE A 10 -9.14 4.82 1.02
CA ILE A 10 -8.44 3.94 1.98
C ILE A 10 -9.35 2.80 2.43
N PHE A 11 -10.62 3.12 2.73
CA PHE A 11 -11.59 2.18 3.29
C PHE A 11 -12.67 1.72 2.29
N ALA A 12 -12.56 2.09 1.01
CA ALA A 12 -13.53 1.76 -0.03
C ALA A 12 -13.38 0.31 -0.50
N LEU A 13 -13.98 -0.65 0.22
CA LEU A 13 -14.02 -2.08 -0.16
C LEU A 13 -14.96 -2.32 -1.36
N GLY A 14 -14.83 -3.50 -1.98
CA GLY A 14 -15.72 -3.96 -3.06
C GLY A 14 -15.44 -3.33 -4.43
N THR A 15 -14.31 -2.66 -4.60
CA THR A 15 -13.86 -2.15 -5.90
C THR A 15 -13.24 -3.27 -6.73
N SER A 16 -13.55 -3.32 -8.03
CA SER A 16 -13.16 -4.41 -8.93
C SER A 16 -12.07 -4.04 -9.95
N SER A 17 -11.66 -2.77 -9.97
CA SER A 17 -10.59 -2.29 -10.85
C SER A 17 -9.73 -1.28 -10.09
N HIS A 18 -8.42 -1.42 -10.20
CA HIS A 18 -7.45 -0.56 -9.54
C HIS A 18 -6.37 -0.12 -10.51
N ALA A 19 -5.86 1.10 -10.33
CA ALA A 19 -4.65 1.60 -10.98
C ALA A 19 -3.78 2.30 -9.93
N TYR A 20 -2.52 1.90 -9.85
CA TYR A 20 -1.48 2.53 -9.04
C TYR A 20 -0.55 3.26 -9.99
N LEU A 21 -0.41 4.56 -9.82
CA LEU A 21 0.47 5.41 -10.61
C LEU A 21 1.47 6.05 -9.67
N GLU A 22 2.72 5.70 -9.80
CA GLU A 22 3.80 6.32 -9.02
C GLU A 22 4.55 7.33 -9.90
N PHE A 23 4.81 8.51 -9.36
CA PHE A 23 5.37 9.65 -10.11
C PHE A 23 6.72 10.06 -9.56
N ASP A 24 7.64 10.36 -10.49
CA ASP A 24 8.85 11.13 -10.21
C ASP A 24 8.65 12.60 -10.61
N VAL A 25 9.16 13.51 -9.78
CA VAL A 25 9.17 14.95 -10.07
C VAL A 25 10.00 15.28 -11.30
N VAL A 26 9.52 16.20 -12.14
CA VAL A 26 10.28 16.75 -13.26
C VAL A 26 11.02 18.01 -12.80
N GLY A 27 12.35 17.99 -12.84
CA GLY A 27 13.18 19.14 -12.49
C GLY A 27 12.96 19.64 -11.05
N PRO A 28 12.88 20.94 -10.79
CA PRO A 28 12.73 21.52 -9.45
C PRO A 28 11.26 21.66 -9.00
N HIS A 29 10.30 21.00 -9.68
CA HIS A 29 8.86 21.22 -9.51
C HIS A 29 8.20 20.31 -8.44
N GLY A 30 8.91 20.01 -7.34
CA GLY A 30 8.39 19.11 -6.31
C GLY A 30 7.14 19.66 -5.61
N LEU A 31 7.17 20.92 -5.23
CA LEU A 31 6.01 21.54 -4.56
C LEU A 31 4.84 21.73 -5.53
N GLU A 32 5.10 22.14 -6.76
CA GLU A 32 4.06 22.29 -7.78
C GLU A 32 3.41 20.94 -8.13
N LEU A 33 4.20 19.85 -8.20
CA LEU A 33 3.64 18.49 -8.37
C LEU A 33 2.74 18.14 -7.20
N LEU A 34 3.20 18.36 -5.97
CA LEU A 34 2.43 18.06 -4.77
C LEU A 34 1.10 18.82 -4.75
N GLU A 35 1.12 20.13 -5.03
CA GLU A 35 -0.07 20.98 -5.12
C GLU A 35 -1.02 20.52 -6.22
N ALA A 36 -0.49 20.17 -7.39
CA ALA A 36 -1.29 19.65 -8.50
C ALA A 36 -1.96 18.32 -8.15
N VAL A 37 -1.24 17.39 -7.53
CA VAL A 37 -1.79 16.12 -7.03
C VAL A 37 -2.84 16.37 -5.95
N ALA A 38 -2.57 17.25 -4.98
CA ALA A 38 -3.52 17.63 -3.94
C ALA A 38 -4.79 18.32 -4.48
N SER A 39 -4.73 18.86 -5.69
CA SER A 39 -5.87 19.51 -6.38
C SER A 39 -6.73 18.54 -7.18
N LEU A 40 -6.29 17.31 -7.40
CA LEU A 40 -7.11 16.30 -8.08
C LEU A 40 -8.34 15.97 -7.25
N ARG A 41 -9.45 15.71 -7.93
CA ARG A 41 -10.73 15.39 -7.29
C ARG A 41 -11.33 14.15 -7.94
N GLU A 42 -11.99 13.36 -7.12
CA GLU A 42 -12.81 12.24 -7.60
C GLU A 42 -13.90 12.75 -8.54
N PRO A 43 -14.12 12.07 -9.69
CA PRO A 43 -15.23 12.41 -10.57
C PRO A 43 -16.56 12.32 -9.83
N ARG A 44 -17.40 13.35 -9.95
CA ARG A 44 -18.75 13.33 -9.39
C ARG A 44 -19.63 12.44 -10.26
N THR A 45 -20.13 11.36 -9.67
CA THR A 45 -21.01 10.40 -10.36
C THR A 45 -22.11 9.95 -9.42
N THR A 46 -23.26 9.60 -10.00
CA THR A 46 -24.40 9.02 -9.26
C THR A 46 -24.39 7.51 -9.26
N MET A 47 -23.51 6.89 -10.07
CA MET A 47 -23.38 5.43 -10.19
C MET A 47 -21.93 5.06 -10.40
N GLY A 48 -21.43 4.12 -9.60
CA GLY A 48 -20.11 3.52 -9.78
C GLY A 48 -18.96 4.53 -9.65
N GLY A 49 -18.87 5.23 -8.53
CA GLY A 49 -17.82 6.22 -8.30
C GLY A 49 -16.41 5.67 -8.37
N ILE A 50 -15.46 6.56 -8.60
CA ILE A 50 -14.03 6.31 -8.48
C ILE A 50 -13.58 6.86 -7.14
N ASN A 51 -12.79 6.07 -6.42
CA ASN A 51 -12.04 6.53 -5.26
C ASN A 51 -10.64 6.91 -5.73
N LEU A 52 -10.13 8.00 -5.19
CA LEU A 52 -8.77 8.48 -5.43
C LEU A 52 -8.08 8.60 -4.08
N VAL A 53 -6.91 7.97 -3.95
CA VAL A 53 -6.00 8.13 -2.81
C VAL A 53 -4.70 8.74 -3.32
N ALA A 54 -4.34 9.88 -2.77
CA ALA A 54 -3.09 10.58 -3.08
C ALA A 54 -2.13 10.44 -1.90
N GLY A 55 -0.92 9.94 -2.18
CA GLY A 55 0.15 9.83 -1.21
C GLY A 55 1.42 10.51 -1.72
N PHE A 56 2.25 10.97 -0.80
CA PHE A 56 3.47 11.71 -1.10
C PHE A 56 4.66 11.11 -0.38
N ARG A 57 5.82 11.15 -1.03
CA ARG A 57 7.07 10.90 -0.35
C ARG A 57 7.13 11.74 0.93
N PRO A 58 7.45 11.15 2.09
CA PRO A 58 7.41 11.88 3.36
C PRO A 58 8.25 13.15 3.39
N GLU A 59 9.42 13.13 2.76
CA GLU A 59 10.32 14.29 2.67
C GLU A 59 9.70 15.42 1.85
N LEU A 60 8.99 15.08 0.76
CA LEU A 60 8.29 16.05 -0.07
C LEU A 60 7.11 16.69 0.68
N TRP A 61 6.32 15.87 1.38
CA TRP A 61 5.23 16.38 2.23
C TRP A 61 5.74 17.30 3.33
N ARG A 62 6.83 16.90 4.01
CA ARG A 62 7.45 17.73 5.05
C ARG A 62 7.97 19.06 4.53
N ALA A 63 8.44 19.12 3.30
CA ALA A 63 8.86 20.38 2.67
C ALA A 63 7.68 21.32 2.37
N ALA A 64 6.52 20.77 2.02
CA ALA A 64 5.31 21.51 1.70
C ALA A 64 4.49 21.92 2.94
N ALA A 65 4.38 21.02 3.92
CA ALA A 65 3.53 21.15 5.10
C ALA A 65 4.29 20.70 6.37
N PRO A 66 5.32 21.43 6.81
CA PRO A 66 6.20 21.02 7.90
C PRO A 66 5.46 20.82 9.24
N ASP A 67 4.42 21.61 9.50
CA ASP A 67 3.63 21.53 10.73
C ASP A 67 2.59 20.38 10.69
N ASP A 68 2.35 19.81 9.52
CA ASP A 68 1.42 18.69 9.30
C ASP A 68 2.13 17.37 8.91
N ALA A 69 3.46 17.33 8.97
CA ALA A 69 4.22 16.14 8.65
C ALA A 69 4.53 15.31 9.90
N PRO A 70 4.24 13.99 9.91
CA PRO A 70 4.66 13.10 11.00
C PRO A 70 6.19 13.16 11.19
N ALA A 71 6.64 13.42 12.44
CA ALA A 71 8.03 13.84 12.72
C ALA A 71 9.09 12.79 12.36
N ALA A 72 8.80 11.50 12.51
CA ALA A 72 9.75 10.41 12.29
C ALA A 72 9.51 9.64 10.98
N LEU A 73 8.60 10.11 10.13
CA LEU A 73 8.29 9.42 8.88
C LEU A 73 9.30 9.77 7.80
N GLU A 74 9.91 8.76 7.21
CA GLU A 74 10.83 8.84 6.07
C GLU A 74 10.39 7.88 4.98
N GLY A 75 10.79 8.17 3.73
CA GLY A 75 10.59 7.27 2.59
C GLY A 75 11.34 5.94 2.75
N PHE A 76 11.10 5.03 1.83
CA PHE A 76 11.82 3.75 1.72
C PHE A 76 13.16 4.02 1.03
N ASN A 77 14.11 4.62 1.77
CA ASN A 77 15.33 5.22 1.22
C ASN A 77 16.51 4.25 1.14
N ALA A 78 16.38 3.05 1.68
CA ALA A 78 17.41 2.00 1.64
C ALA A 78 16.76 0.62 1.52
N ASP A 79 17.44 -0.28 0.82
CA ASP A 79 17.01 -1.67 0.71
C ASP A 79 16.96 -2.34 2.09
N VAL A 80 15.96 -3.18 2.32
CA VAL A 80 15.95 -4.10 3.46
C VAL A 80 16.67 -5.37 3.01
N THR A 81 17.88 -5.57 3.50
CA THR A 81 18.68 -6.76 3.20
C THR A 81 18.63 -7.74 4.37
N GLY A 82 18.03 -8.88 4.13
CA GLY A 82 17.86 -9.95 5.11
C GLY A 82 18.88 -11.08 4.98
N VAL A 83 18.53 -12.21 5.58
CA VAL A 83 19.37 -13.43 5.53
C VAL A 83 19.39 -14.01 4.11
N ASP A 84 20.41 -14.81 3.81
CA ASP A 84 20.62 -15.51 2.53
C ASP A 84 20.63 -14.58 1.29
N GLY A 85 20.94 -13.29 1.49
CA GLY A 85 20.96 -12.29 0.41
C GLY A 85 19.57 -11.86 -0.08
N PHE A 86 18.51 -12.20 0.64
CA PHE A 86 17.17 -11.71 0.35
C PHE A 86 17.13 -10.19 0.48
N THR A 87 16.52 -9.50 -0.50
CA THR A 87 16.49 -8.05 -0.52
C THR A 87 15.12 -7.55 -0.94
N MET A 88 14.56 -6.61 -0.18
CA MET A 88 13.41 -5.81 -0.57
C MET A 88 13.93 -4.46 -1.07
N PRO A 89 13.79 -4.15 -2.37
CA PRO A 89 14.44 -2.99 -2.97
C PRO A 89 13.74 -1.69 -2.57
N ALA A 90 14.52 -0.64 -2.39
CA ALA A 90 14.05 0.72 -2.24
C ALA A 90 13.81 1.33 -3.62
N THR A 91 12.54 1.50 -4.00
CA THR A 91 12.14 2.14 -5.26
C THR A 91 11.26 3.35 -5.02
N GLN A 92 11.55 4.11 -3.96
CA GLN A 92 10.76 5.25 -3.52
C GLN A 92 10.56 6.26 -4.63
N ARG A 93 9.28 6.62 -4.90
CA ARG A 93 8.89 7.70 -5.80
C ARG A 93 8.36 8.90 -5.02
N ASP A 94 8.16 10.02 -5.70
CA ASP A 94 7.81 11.29 -5.07
C ASP A 94 6.31 11.40 -4.73
N ALA A 95 5.44 10.82 -5.54
CA ALA A 95 4.02 10.76 -5.28
C ALA A 95 3.39 9.48 -5.82
N VAL A 96 2.26 9.09 -5.24
CA VAL A 96 1.42 7.99 -5.72
C VAL A 96 -0.03 8.43 -5.83
N LEU A 97 -0.70 7.99 -6.89
CA LEU A 97 -2.15 7.99 -7.03
C LEU A 97 -2.64 6.55 -7.08
N TRP A 98 -3.50 6.19 -6.16
CA TRP A 98 -4.25 4.94 -6.23
C TRP A 98 -5.70 5.25 -6.57
N LEU A 99 -6.10 4.79 -7.76
CA LEU A 99 -7.45 4.90 -8.27
C LEU A 99 -8.15 3.55 -8.14
N SER A 100 -9.37 3.52 -7.63
CA SER A 100 -10.15 2.30 -7.53
C SER A 100 -11.63 2.52 -7.80
N GLY A 101 -12.27 1.57 -8.48
CA GLY A 101 -13.68 1.70 -8.86
C GLY A 101 -14.31 0.38 -9.30
N GLY A 102 -15.57 0.45 -9.69
CA GLY A 102 -16.35 -0.71 -10.14
C GLY A 102 -16.13 -1.09 -11.61
N ALA A 103 -15.52 -0.21 -12.44
CA ALA A 103 -15.36 -0.44 -13.86
C ALA A 103 -13.98 0.01 -14.34
N TYR A 104 -13.32 -0.85 -15.11
CA TYR A 104 -11.94 -0.62 -15.57
C TYR A 104 -11.83 0.60 -16.48
N ASP A 105 -12.75 0.80 -17.42
CA ASP A 105 -12.76 1.92 -18.35
C ASP A 105 -12.83 3.27 -17.63
N VAL A 106 -13.61 3.37 -16.56
CA VAL A 106 -13.72 4.60 -15.76
C VAL A 106 -12.44 4.86 -14.96
N VAL A 107 -11.83 3.80 -14.37
CA VAL A 107 -10.51 3.91 -13.72
C VAL A 107 -9.45 4.34 -14.72
N PHE A 108 -9.43 3.74 -15.91
CA PHE A 108 -8.50 4.05 -16.99
C PHE A 108 -8.61 5.53 -17.44
N ASP A 109 -9.83 6.01 -17.72
CA ASP A 109 -10.04 7.39 -18.15
C ASP A 109 -9.65 8.40 -17.05
N THR A 110 -9.97 8.10 -15.80
CA THR A 110 -9.58 8.94 -14.65
C THR A 110 -8.06 8.97 -14.48
N ALA A 111 -7.38 7.81 -14.61
CA ALA A 111 -5.93 7.72 -14.57
C ALA A 111 -5.29 8.56 -15.69
N ARG A 112 -5.77 8.45 -16.92
CA ARG A 112 -5.30 9.26 -18.05
C ARG A 112 -5.51 10.76 -17.85
N ALA A 113 -6.65 11.14 -17.30
CA ALA A 113 -6.93 12.55 -16.97
C ALA A 113 -5.95 13.09 -15.92
N ALA A 114 -5.66 12.29 -14.88
CA ALA A 114 -4.68 12.65 -13.85
C ALA A 114 -3.27 12.80 -14.44
N ILE A 115 -2.80 11.84 -15.26
CA ILE A 115 -1.50 11.93 -15.95
C ILE A 115 -1.43 13.21 -16.80
N THR A 116 -2.51 13.55 -17.51
CA THR A 116 -2.56 14.75 -18.35
C THR A 116 -2.49 16.03 -17.49
N ALA A 117 -3.19 16.06 -16.36
CA ALA A 117 -3.19 17.20 -15.43
C ALA A 117 -1.82 17.44 -14.79
N LEU A 118 -1.04 16.38 -14.58
CA LEU A 118 0.30 16.43 -13.98
C LEU A 118 1.43 16.57 -15.00
N ALA A 119 1.11 16.67 -16.30
CA ALA A 119 2.10 16.75 -17.36
C ALA A 119 3.04 17.97 -17.19
N GLY A 120 4.35 17.73 -17.27
CA GLY A 120 5.37 18.76 -17.09
C GLY A 120 5.80 18.98 -15.62
N LEU A 121 5.03 18.50 -14.64
CA LEU A 121 5.37 18.53 -13.22
C LEU A 121 5.89 17.19 -12.73
N GLY A 122 5.28 16.10 -13.20
CA GLY A 122 5.67 14.74 -12.89
C GLY A 122 5.62 13.82 -14.10
N THR A 123 6.38 12.75 -14.04
CA THR A 123 6.35 11.63 -15.00
C THR A 123 5.94 10.36 -14.29
N VAL A 124 5.11 9.54 -14.92
CA VAL A 124 4.79 8.19 -14.41
C VAL A 124 6.06 7.35 -14.47
N ALA A 125 6.55 6.95 -13.31
CA ALA A 125 7.73 6.11 -13.14
C ALA A 125 7.35 4.62 -13.08
N GLU A 126 6.20 4.31 -12.48
CA GLU A 126 5.64 2.97 -12.41
C GLU A 126 4.11 3.04 -12.55
N GLU A 127 3.55 2.09 -13.29
CA GLU A 127 2.10 1.92 -13.47
C GLU A 127 1.74 0.47 -13.24
N THR A 128 0.73 0.21 -12.39
CA THR A 128 0.24 -1.14 -12.15
C THR A 128 -1.28 -1.15 -12.12
N SER A 129 -1.89 -1.98 -12.98
CA SER A 129 -3.32 -2.29 -12.93
C SER A 129 -3.55 -3.56 -12.13
N SER A 130 -4.62 -3.57 -11.33
CA SER A 130 -4.94 -4.68 -10.43
C SER A 130 -6.45 -4.95 -10.38
N TRP A 131 -6.80 -6.16 -9.95
CA TRP A 131 -8.18 -6.65 -9.83
C TRP A 131 -8.33 -7.62 -8.66
N PRO A 132 -9.53 -7.82 -8.07
CA PRO A 132 -9.77 -8.82 -7.05
C PRO A 132 -9.79 -10.24 -7.66
N TYR A 133 -9.25 -11.22 -6.91
CA TYR A 133 -9.22 -12.62 -7.33
C TYR A 133 -10.10 -13.47 -6.44
N LEU A 134 -11.01 -14.26 -7.05
CA LEU A 134 -11.89 -15.22 -6.36
C LEU A 134 -12.52 -14.64 -5.07
N HIS A 135 -13.07 -13.44 -5.16
CA HIS A 135 -13.65 -12.62 -4.11
C HIS A 135 -12.61 -12.00 -3.17
N ASP A 136 -12.12 -12.75 -2.20
CA ASP A 136 -11.23 -12.30 -1.11
C ASP A 136 -9.92 -13.09 -1.03
N ARG A 137 -9.54 -13.78 -2.13
CA ARG A 137 -8.29 -14.54 -2.16
C ARG A 137 -7.20 -13.78 -2.92
N ASP A 138 -5.97 -14.07 -2.55
CA ASP A 138 -4.80 -13.72 -3.34
C ASP A 138 -4.43 -14.83 -4.35
N LEU A 139 -3.37 -14.64 -5.12
CA LEU A 139 -2.93 -15.62 -6.13
C LEU A 139 -2.27 -16.88 -5.53
N THR A 140 -2.02 -16.93 -4.23
CA THR A 140 -1.63 -18.17 -3.54
C THR A 140 -2.83 -19.08 -3.30
N GLY A 141 -4.04 -18.53 -3.45
CA GLY A 141 -5.31 -19.20 -3.22
C GLY A 141 -5.80 -19.15 -1.78
N PHE A 142 -5.10 -18.44 -0.89
CA PHE A 142 -5.53 -18.20 0.49
C PHE A 142 -6.40 -16.94 0.59
N VAL A 143 -7.21 -16.85 1.64
CA VAL A 143 -7.99 -15.64 1.94
C VAL A 143 -7.03 -14.53 2.35
N ASP A 144 -7.12 -13.39 1.68
CA ASP A 144 -6.34 -12.19 2.03
C ASP A 144 -7.11 -11.31 3.01
N GLY A 145 -6.39 -10.69 3.93
CA GLY A 145 -6.96 -9.76 4.89
C GLY A 145 -7.73 -10.42 6.05
N SER A 146 -7.52 -11.71 6.33
CA SER A 146 -8.17 -12.41 7.45
C SER A 146 -7.88 -11.80 8.82
N GLU A 147 -6.80 -11.03 8.96
CA GLU A 147 -6.42 -10.28 10.18
C GLU A 147 -6.67 -8.77 10.06
N ASN A 148 -7.35 -8.32 9.02
CA ASN A 148 -7.71 -6.91 8.95
C ASN A 148 -8.68 -6.55 10.08
N PRO A 149 -8.50 -5.39 10.71
CA PRO A 149 -9.53 -4.85 11.59
C PRO A 149 -10.83 -4.61 10.80
N THR A 150 -11.95 -4.63 11.50
CA THR A 150 -13.23 -4.28 10.87
C THR A 150 -13.20 -2.82 10.39
N LEU A 151 -14.05 -2.46 9.43
CA LEU A 151 -14.12 -1.07 8.93
C LEU A 151 -14.51 -0.05 10.02
N VAL A 152 -15.11 -0.49 11.13
CA VAL A 152 -15.42 0.37 12.28
C VAL A 152 -14.18 0.63 13.12
N GLU A 153 -13.30 -0.36 13.26
CA GLU A 153 -12.08 -0.29 14.07
C GLU A 153 -10.90 0.29 13.29
N ALA A 154 -10.80 0.00 12.01
CA ALA A 154 -9.67 0.36 11.15
C ALA A 154 -9.26 1.85 11.25
N PRO A 155 -10.18 2.84 11.22
CA PRO A 155 -9.79 4.24 11.37
C PRO A 155 -9.04 4.54 12.67
N GLY A 156 -9.47 3.95 13.79
CA GLY A 156 -8.81 4.13 15.08
C GLY A 156 -7.43 3.48 15.20
N ILE A 157 -7.11 2.55 14.29
CA ILE A 157 -5.86 1.79 14.27
C ILE A 157 -4.85 2.43 13.31
N VAL A 158 -5.30 2.78 12.08
CA VAL A 158 -4.37 3.13 11.01
C VAL A 158 -4.28 4.63 10.72
N LEU A 159 -5.14 5.45 11.27
CA LEU A 159 -5.04 6.90 11.10
C LEU A 159 -4.13 7.52 12.17
N VAL A 160 -3.36 8.51 11.74
CA VAL A 160 -2.57 9.34 12.64
C VAL A 160 -3.51 9.99 13.65
N PRO A 161 -3.23 9.88 14.98
CA PRO A 161 -4.12 10.37 16.03
C PRO A 161 -4.37 11.88 15.93
N GLU A 162 -5.55 12.29 16.40
CA GLU A 162 -5.88 13.72 16.59
C GLU A 162 -4.82 14.42 17.46
N GLU A 163 -4.63 15.70 17.23
CA GLU A 163 -3.67 16.55 17.96
C GLU A 163 -2.18 16.22 17.71
N THR A 164 -1.89 15.36 16.72
CA THR A 164 -0.50 15.11 16.26
C THR A 164 -0.32 15.61 14.82
N PRO A 165 0.91 16.01 14.43
CA PRO A 165 1.19 16.34 13.04
C PRO A 165 0.81 15.20 12.10
N GLY A 166 0.04 15.52 11.05
CA GLY A 166 -0.49 14.53 10.11
C GLY A 166 -1.82 13.90 10.52
N ALA A 167 -2.51 14.43 11.54
CA ALA A 167 -3.79 13.92 12.05
C ALA A 167 -4.79 13.58 10.93
N GLY A 168 -5.48 12.43 11.06
CA GLY A 168 -6.42 11.93 10.06
C GLY A 168 -5.78 11.39 8.77
N GLY A 169 -4.47 11.54 8.59
CA GLY A 169 -3.68 10.89 7.55
C GLY A 169 -3.25 9.48 7.95
N THR A 170 -2.49 8.82 7.09
CA THR A 170 -1.96 7.46 7.33
C THR A 170 -0.63 7.25 6.61
N VAL A 171 0.15 6.29 7.05
CA VAL A 171 1.34 5.81 6.34
C VAL A 171 0.93 4.65 5.45
N LEU A 172 1.27 4.74 4.17
CA LEU A 172 1.10 3.69 3.18
C LEU A 172 2.45 3.04 2.88
N LEU A 173 2.54 1.71 3.03
CA LEU A 173 3.56 0.89 2.39
C LEU A 173 2.98 0.31 1.10
N LEU A 174 3.63 0.61 -0.02
CA LEU A 174 3.30 0.08 -1.33
C LEU A 174 4.46 -0.77 -1.85
N GLN A 175 4.19 -2.04 -2.12
CA GLN A 175 5.19 -2.97 -2.67
C GLN A 175 4.58 -3.85 -3.76
N LYS A 176 5.37 -4.10 -4.79
CA LYS A 176 5.04 -5.05 -5.86
C LYS A 176 5.85 -6.33 -5.65
N TRP A 177 5.16 -7.46 -5.59
CA TRP A 177 5.73 -8.78 -5.38
C TRP A 177 5.41 -9.67 -6.58
N THR A 178 6.40 -10.22 -7.25
CA THR A 178 6.19 -11.23 -8.30
C THR A 178 6.08 -12.62 -7.68
N HIS A 179 5.27 -13.50 -8.28
CA HIS A 179 5.07 -14.86 -7.81
C HIS A 179 5.79 -15.87 -8.71
N ASP A 180 6.51 -16.81 -8.14
CA ASP A 180 6.89 -18.05 -8.81
C ASP A 180 5.72 -19.04 -8.73
N ALA A 181 4.74 -18.85 -9.61
CA ALA A 181 3.53 -19.65 -9.64
C ALA A 181 3.82 -21.15 -9.84
N ALA A 182 4.82 -21.48 -10.66
CA ALA A 182 5.17 -22.87 -10.95
C ALA A 182 5.74 -23.56 -9.71
N ALA A 183 6.62 -22.90 -8.95
CA ALA A 183 7.14 -23.43 -7.70
C ALA A 183 6.05 -23.55 -6.64
N TRP A 184 5.16 -22.53 -6.55
CA TRP A 184 4.02 -22.54 -5.61
C TRP A 184 3.01 -23.65 -5.90
N GLU A 185 2.60 -23.79 -7.14
CA GLU A 185 1.64 -24.82 -7.60
C GLU A 185 2.21 -26.25 -7.53
N GLY A 186 3.54 -26.38 -7.51
CA GLY A 186 4.23 -27.65 -7.29
C GLY A 186 4.09 -28.22 -5.87
N LEU A 187 3.70 -27.37 -4.89
CA LEU A 187 3.46 -27.78 -3.52
C LEU A 187 2.10 -28.47 -3.36
N THR A 188 2.03 -29.42 -2.44
CA THR A 188 0.74 -29.92 -1.96
C THR A 188 0.01 -28.87 -1.13
N ALA A 189 -1.31 -29.00 -0.98
CA ALA A 189 -2.08 -28.08 -0.15
C ALA A 189 -1.56 -28.02 1.29
N ALA A 190 -1.15 -29.13 1.86
CA ALA A 190 -0.59 -29.19 3.21
C ALA A 190 0.75 -28.45 3.32
N GLU A 191 1.61 -28.52 2.30
CA GLU A 191 2.87 -27.75 2.27
C GLU A 191 2.59 -26.26 2.14
N GLN A 192 1.65 -25.86 1.29
CA GLN A 192 1.21 -24.47 1.17
C GLN A 192 0.66 -23.93 2.50
N GLU A 193 -0.15 -24.73 3.22
CA GLU A 193 -0.68 -24.39 4.54
C GLU A 193 0.43 -24.17 5.57
N GLN A 194 1.49 -24.97 5.55
CA GLN A 194 2.65 -24.79 6.43
C GLN A 194 3.43 -23.50 6.08
N VAL A 195 3.57 -23.16 4.80
CA VAL A 195 4.21 -21.91 4.36
C VAL A 195 3.42 -20.68 4.82
N ILE A 196 2.10 -20.71 4.67
CA ILE A 196 1.24 -19.59 5.07
C ILE A 196 1.00 -19.57 6.59
N GLY A 197 0.80 -20.72 7.22
CA GLY A 197 0.43 -20.86 8.64
C GLY A 197 -1.07 -20.93 8.89
N ARG A 198 -1.87 -21.15 7.83
CA ARG A 198 -3.35 -21.27 7.88
C ARG A 198 -3.84 -22.38 6.99
N THR A 199 -5.05 -22.89 7.29
CA THR A 199 -5.77 -23.78 6.38
C THR A 199 -6.20 -23.02 5.12
N LYS A 200 -6.08 -23.68 3.96
CA LYS A 200 -6.39 -23.03 2.66
C LYS A 200 -7.90 -22.83 2.43
N PRO A 201 -8.79 -23.77 2.80
CA PRO A 201 -10.22 -23.63 2.54
C PRO A 201 -10.89 -22.48 3.31
N ASP A 202 -10.60 -22.35 4.60
CA ASP A 202 -11.34 -21.52 5.55
C ASP A 202 -10.46 -20.54 6.36
N SER A 203 -9.15 -20.50 6.07
CA SER A 203 -8.19 -19.56 6.66
C SER A 203 -8.09 -19.63 8.19
N VAL A 204 -8.31 -20.80 8.77
CA VAL A 204 -8.09 -21.03 10.20
C VAL A 204 -6.60 -21.14 10.47
N GLU A 205 -6.11 -20.42 11.46
CA GLU A 205 -4.71 -20.45 11.85
C GLU A 205 -4.30 -21.81 12.40
N LEU A 206 -3.15 -22.33 11.98
CA LEU A 206 -2.64 -23.62 12.42
C LEU A 206 -2.06 -23.50 13.85
N GLU A 207 -2.46 -24.39 14.74
CA GLU A 207 -1.94 -24.43 16.13
C GLU A 207 -0.42 -24.72 16.15
N ASP A 208 0.04 -25.60 15.27
CA ASP A 208 1.46 -26.00 15.13
C ASP A 208 2.12 -25.38 13.90
N LYS A 209 1.82 -24.11 13.59
CA LYS A 209 2.45 -23.42 12.46
C LYS A 209 3.97 -23.27 12.65
N PRO A 210 4.78 -23.42 11.60
CA PRO A 210 6.22 -23.10 11.66
C PRO A 210 6.46 -21.64 12.07
N GLY A 211 7.54 -21.39 12.83
CA GLY A 211 7.96 -20.03 13.17
C GLY A 211 8.34 -19.18 11.94
N THR A 212 8.64 -19.83 10.81
CA THR A 212 8.92 -19.19 9.52
C THR A 212 7.69 -19.04 8.64
N SER A 213 6.49 -19.47 9.08
CA SER A 213 5.25 -19.26 8.31
C SER A 213 4.96 -17.77 8.14
N HIS A 214 4.26 -17.42 7.06
CA HIS A 214 3.93 -16.02 6.76
C HIS A 214 3.14 -15.36 7.91
N VAL A 215 2.18 -16.06 8.49
CA VAL A 215 1.40 -15.58 9.65
C VAL A 215 2.29 -15.33 10.86
N ALA A 216 3.26 -16.21 11.15
CA ALA A 216 4.19 -16.01 12.27
C ALA A 216 5.15 -14.85 12.00
N SER A 217 5.58 -14.67 10.74
CA SER A 217 6.49 -13.59 10.34
C SER A 217 5.82 -12.20 10.27
N THR A 218 4.47 -12.15 10.21
CA THR A 218 3.68 -10.91 10.09
C THR A 218 2.62 -10.77 11.19
N ASP A 219 2.86 -11.39 12.36
CA ASP A 219 1.95 -11.40 13.50
C ASP A 219 1.66 -9.97 13.99
N GLN A 220 0.40 -9.54 13.83
CA GLN A 220 -0.04 -8.20 14.18
C GLN A 220 -0.08 -7.95 15.70
N ASP A 221 -0.24 -8.98 16.52
CA ASP A 221 -0.17 -8.85 17.98
C ASP A 221 1.27 -8.56 18.45
N GLN A 222 2.26 -9.04 17.68
CA GLN A 222 3.67 -8.81 17.95
C GLN A 222 4.21 -7.51 17.35
N PHE A 223 3.86 -7.21 16.09
CA PHE A 223 4.48 -6.12 15.32
C PHE A 223 3.62 -4.84 15.27
N GLY A 224 2.35 -4.94 15.62
CA GLY A 224 1.37 -3.86 15.54
C GLY A 224 0.39 -4.05 14.39
N HIS A 225 -0.80 -3.49 14.57
CA HIS A 225 -1.90 -3.68 13.63
C HIS A 225 -1.77 -2.78 12.41
N ILE A 226 -2.12 -3.34 11.25
CA ILE A 226 -2.17 -2.67 9.94
C ILE A 226 -3.50 -2.98 9.25
N PHE A 227 -3.88 -2.17 8.25
CA PHE A 227 -5.01 -2.45 7.37
C PHE A 227 -4.50 -2.71 5.95
N ARG A 228 -4.75 -3.90 5.42
CA ARG A 228 -4.27 -4.33 4.10
C ARG A 228 -5.36 -4.24 3.04
N ARG A 229 -4.95 -3.79 1.86
CA ARG A 229 -5.79 -3.68 0.66
C ARG A 229 -5.07 -4.27 -0.55
N ASN A 230 -4.48 -5.46 -0.38
CA ASN A 230 -3.71 -6.12 -1.42
C ASN A 230 -4.58 -6.48 -2.63
N MET A 231 -3.97 -6.46 -3.81
CA MET A 231 -4.62 -6.86 -5.06
C MET A 231 -3.64 -7.61 -5.95
N PRO A 232 -4.08 -8.64 -6.66
CA PRO A 232 -3.31 -9.23 -7.75
C PRO A 232 -3.03 -8.24 -8.88
N TYR A 233 -1.93 -8.43 -9.57
CA TYR A 233 -1.59 -7.70 -10.79
C TYR A 233 -0.96 -8.64 -11.83
N GLY A 234 -0.83 -8.17 -13.08
CA GLY A 234 -0.04 -8.80 -14.12
C GLY A 234 -0.85 -9.52 -15.21
N THR A 235 -0.19 -10.44 -15.86
CA THR A 235 -0.73 -11.29 -16.91
C THR A 235 -0.85 -12.74 -16.43
N VAL A 236 -1.30 -13.66 -17.28
CA VAL A 236 -1.39 -15.10 -16.94
C VAL A 236 -0.02 -15.73 -16.72
N THR A 237 1.04 -15.18 -17.31
CA THR A 237 2.40 -15.73 -17.26
C THR A 237 3.39 -14.91 -16.43
N ASP A 238 3.04 -13.69 -16.10
CA ASP A 238 3.84 -12.79 -15.27
C ASP A 238 2.89 -12.01 -14.37
N HIS A 239 2.82 -12.40 -13.10
CA HIS A 239 1.85 -11.88 -12.15
C HIS A 239 2.37 -11.91 -10.71
N GLY A 240 1.61 -11.28 -9.84
CA GLY A 240 1.95 -11.20 -8.42
C GLY A 240 0.96 -10.38 -7.63
N THR A 241 1.42 -9.81 -6.52
CA THR A 241 0.60 -9.04 -5.59
C THR A 241 1.13 -7.62 -5.45
N MET A 242 0.24 -6.64 -5.60
CA MET A 242 0.43 -5.29 -5.06
C MET A 242 0.07 -5.33 -3.59
N PHE A 243 1.07 -5.26 -2.72
CA PHE A 243 0.87 -5.09 -1.30
C PHE A 243 0.56 -3.62 -1.01
N VAL A 244 -0.56 -3.40 -0.34
CA VAL A 244 -1.05 -2.08 0.07
C VAL A 244 -1.35 -2.15 1.57
N GLY A 245 -0.45 -1.65 2.39
CA GLY A 245 -0.57 -1.69 3.85
C GLY A 245 -0.64 -0.29 4.44
N PHE A 246 -1.63 -0.05 5.31
CA PHE A 246 -1.83 1.21 6.03
C PHE A 246 -1.58 1.05 7.52
N ALA A 247 -0.92 2.04 8.11
CA ALA A 247 -0.72 2.14 9.56
C ALA A 247 -0.65 3.61 9.99
N SER A 248 -0.92 3.90 11.27
CA SER A 248 -0.81 5.26 11.83
C SER A 248 0.64 5.77 11.92
N GLU A 249 1.60 4.85 11.87
CA GLU A 249 3.04 5.14 11.87
C GLU A 249 3.80 4.07 11.05
N ARG A 250 5.08 4.32 10.73
CA ARG A 250 5.89 3.40 9.92
C ARG A 250 6.24 2.10 10.64
N ARG A 251 6.39 2.13 11.97
CA ARG A 251 7.00 1.05 12.75
C ARG A 251 6.32 -0.33 12.57
N PRO A 252 4.99 -0.49 12.60
CA PRO A 252 4.35 -1.79 12.35
C PRO A 252 4.72 -2.38 10.99
N LEU A 253 4.67 -1.58 9.95
CA LEU A 253 5.01 -1.99 8.57
C LEU A 253 6.49 -2.39 8.46
N GLU A 254 7.38 -1.57 9.00
CA GLU A 254 8.84 -1.82 8.99
C GLU A 254 9.21 -3.09 9.77
N ALA A 255 8.62 -3.28 10.96
CA ALA A 255 8.89 -4.45 11.79
C ALA A 255 8.49 -5.77 11.11
N MET A 256 7.37 -5.78 10.39
CA MET A 256 6.97 -6.95 9.59
C MET A 256 7.96 -7.23 8.45
N LEU A 257 8.44 -6.19 7.74
CA LEU A 257 9.46 -6.38 6.69
C LEU A 257 10.78 -6.91 7.26
N GLU A 258 11.22 -6.37 8.40
CA GLU A 258 12.42 -6.85 9.12
C GLU A 258 12.26 -8.32 9.53
N SER A 259 11.10 -8.71 10.03
CA SER A 259 10.77 -10.07 10.41
C SER A 259 10.75 -11.01 9.19
N MET A 260 10.04 -10.63 8.12
CA MET A 260 10.00 -11.40 6.87
C MET A 260 11.40 -11.58 6.25
N ALA A 261 12.27 -10.60 6.40
CA ALA A 261 13.66 -10.66 5.95
C ALA A 261 14.57 -11.48 6.87
N GLY A 262 14.07 -11.96 8.02
CA GLY A 262 14.82 -12.78 8.98
C GLY A 262 15.81 -11.99 9.83
N LEU A 263 15.68 -10.67 9.92
CA LEU A 263 16.67 -9.83 10.63
C LEU A 263 16.66 -10.06 12.14
N ALA A 264 15.52 -10.46 12.72
CA ALA A 264 15.40 -10.73 14.14
C ALA A 264 15.61 -12.22 14.49
N SER A 265 15.07 -13.13 13.67
CA SER A 265 15.05 -14.57 13.91
C SER A 265 16.27 -15.32 13.34
N GLY A 266 16.93 -14.78 12.34
CA GLY A 266 17.94 -15.48 11.53
C GLY A 266 17.34 -16.39 10.46
N GLU A 267 16.03 -16.49 10.37
CA GLU A 267 15.27 -17.26 9.37
C GLU A 267 14.22 -16.36 8.73
N ARG A 268 14.14 -16.36 7.40
CA ARG A 268 13.17 -15.54 6.68
C ARG A 268 11.84 -16.24 6.53
N ASP A 269 10.83 -15.46 6.26
CA ASP A 269 9.47 -15.88 5.93
C ASP A 269 9.49 -16.90 4.78
N ALA A 270 8.89 -18.07 5.00
CA ALA A 270 8.86 -19.16 4.04
C ALA A 270 8.17 -18.80 2.72
N LEU A 271 7.20 -17.87 2.73
CA LEU A 271 6.52 -17.40 1.53
C LEU A 271 7.48 -16.68 0.58
N THR A 272 8.56 -16.07 1.10
CA THR A 272 9.59 -15.40 0.28
C THR A 272 10.42 -16.35 -0.59
N ASN A 273 10.25 -17.66 -0.45
CA ASN A 273 10.81 -18.63 -1.39
C ASN A 273 10.00 -18.76 -2.69
N TYR A 274 8.76 -18.24 -2.70
CA TYR A 274 7.81 -18.32 -3.81
C TYR A 274 7.38 -16.93 -4.32
N THR A 275 7.78 -15.88 -3.62
CA THR A 275 7.49 -14.49 -3.97
C THR A 275 8.74 -13.64 -3.87
N THR A 276 8.88 -12.69 -4.79
CA THR A 276 10.05 -11.79 -4.84
C THR A 276 9.57 -10.35 -4.84
N PRO A 277 9.99 -9.51 -3.89
CA PRO A 277 9.69 -8.09 -3.91
C PRO A 277 10.50 -7.39 -5.00
N VAL A 278 9.83 -6.61 -5.83
CA VAL A 278 10.44 -5.87 -6.94
C VAL A 278 10.33 -4.36 -6.79
N SER A 279 9.54 -3.90 -5.82
CA SER A 279 9.47 -2.48 -5.44
C SER A 279 9.25 -2.32 -3.94
N GLY A 280 9.48 -1.10 -3.43
CA GLY A 280 9.18 -0.72 -2.06
C GLY A 280 9.18 0.81 -1.91
N ALA A 281 8.06 1.36 -1.44
CA ALA A 281 7.90 2.77 -1.18
C ALA A 281 7.02 3.03 0.05
N TYR A 282 7.39 4.02 0.87
CA TYR A 282 6.52 4.59 1.90
C TYR A 282 5.97 5.92 1.42
N TYR A 283 4.67 6.09 1.57
CA TYR A 283 4.01 7.36 1.30
C TYR A 283 3.26 7.83 2.54
N PHE A 284 3.29 9.13 2.77
CA PHE A 284 2.31 9.75 3.65
C PHE A 284 1.05 10.05 2.83
N VAL A 285 -0.08 9.57 3.30
CA VAL A 285 -1.41 9.81 2.73
C VAL A 285 -2.11 10.80 3.67
N PRO A 286 -2.13 12.10 3.35
CA PRO A 286 -2.67 13.12 4.24
C PRO A 286 -4.19 13.09 4.32
N SER A 287 -4.75 13.76 5.32
CA SER A 287 -6.20 13.98 5.43
C SER A 287 -6.75 14.82 4.26
N ILE A 288 -8.05 14.77 4.05
CA ILE A 288 -8.73 15.61 3.03
C ILE A 288 -8.49 17.09 3.33
N GLU A 289 -8.57 17.51 4.60
CA GLU A 289 -8.34 18.89 5.00
C GLU A 289 -6.91 19.33 4.71
N SER A 290 -5.90 18.49 5.00
CA SER A 290 -4.50 18.78 4.70
C SER A 290 -4.25 18.96 3.19
N LEU A 291 -4.89 18.12 2.35
CA LEU A 291 -4.82 18.28 0.89
C LEU A 291 -5.43 19.60 0.42
N LEU A 292 -6.57 20.00 1.02
CA LEU A 292 -7.22 21.26 0.70
C LEU A 292 -6.41 22.48 1.13
N GLU A 293 -5.78 22.41 2.31
CA GLU A 293 -4.89 23.46 2.82
C GLU A 293 -3.72 23.69 1.85
N VAL A 294 -3.01 22.64 1.45
CA VAL A 294 -1.89 22.74 0.51
C VAL A 294 -2.34 23.20 -0.86
N SER A 295 -3.45 22.67 -1.42
CA SER A 295 -3.95 23.07 -2.74
C SER A 295 -4.47 24.51 -2.80
N SER A 296 -4.77 25.13 -1.66
CA SER A 296 -5.30 26.51 -1.60
C SER A 296 -4.23 27.59 -1.41
N THR A 297 -3.00 27.22 -1.10
CA THR A 297 -1.91 28.14 -0.79
C THR A 297 -1.43 28.91 -2.04
N THR A 298 -1.78 28.44 -3.24
CA THR A 298 -1.30 28.95 -4.54
C THR A 298 -2.37 29.65 -5.38
N SER A 299 -3.58 29.94 -4.82
CA SER A 299 -4.51 30.81 -5.54
C SER A 299 -4.09 32.27 -5.33
N PRO A 300 -3.69 33.00 -6.41
CA PRO A 300 -3.29 34.41 -6.33
C PRO A 300 -4.45 35.32 -5.95
#